data_ec0622fc24dea8cafe558e78a17ccdcd
#
_entry.id   ec0622fc24dea8cafe558e78a17ccdcd
#
_cell.length_a   1.000
_cell.length_b   1.000
_cell.length_c   1.000
_cell.angle_alpha   90.00
_cell.angle_beta   90.00
_cell.angle_gamma   90.00
#
_symmetry.space_group_name_H-M   'P 1'
#
loop_
_entity.id
_entity.type
_entity.pdbx_description
1 polymer ?
#
loop_
_entity_poly.entity_id
_entity_poly.type
_entity_poly.pdbx_seq_one_letter_code
_entity_poly.pdbx_strand_id
1 'polypeptide(L)'
;MTILFPFDSWQGKETATPHEANVMVILQYGAMRMLLTGDMEAPAERELIAKQVDLNADVLKVGHHGSRTSTTEQFLRAVTPQVAVIQVGARNRYRHPTPSVLDRLARFAIPYYRTDTNGTIVVESD
;
A
#
# COMPACT_ATOMS: atom_id res chain seq x y z
N MET A 1 4.07 13.92 8.32
CA MET A 1 3.01 13.11 7.70
C MET A 1 2.34 13.91 6.61
N THR A 2 2.20 13.35 5.43
CA THR A 2 1.54 14.00 4.28
C THR A 2 0.45 13.10 3.74
N ILE A 3 -0.77 13.62 3.58
CA ILE A 3 -1.86 12.91 2.91
C ILE A 3 -1.65 13.05 1.40
N LEU A 4 -1.60 11.92 0.69
CA LEU A 4 -1.41 11.88 -0.75
C LEU A 4 -2.70 11.61 -1.51
N PHE A 5 -3.69 11.00 -0.86
CA PHE A 5 -4.99 10.67 -1.43
C PHE A 5 -6.05 10.68 -0.31
N PRO A 6 -7.29 11.07 -0.53
CA PRO A 6 -7.85 11.54 -1.81
C PRO A 6 -7.37 12.96 -2.16
N PHE A 7 -7.46 13.32 -3.46
CA PHE A 7 -7.10 14.67 -3.92
C PHE A 7 -8.16 15.70 -3.55
N ASP A 8 -9.43 15.27 -3.48
CA ASP A 8 -10.57 16.11 -3.15
C ASP A 8 -11.23 15.65 -1.86
N SER A 9 -11.94 16.58 -1.20
CA SER A 9 -12.75 16.24 -0.03
C SER A 9 -13.95 15.36 -0.43
N TRP A 10 -14.17 14.30 0.34
CA TRP A 10 -15.33 13.43 0.23
C TRP A 10 -16.51 13.87 1.10
N GLN A 11 -16.39 14.98 1.81
CA GLN A 11 -17.47 15.48 2.67
C GLN A 11 -18.76 15.72 1.87
N GLY A 12 -19.84 15.03 2.26
CA GLY A 12 -21.15 15.13 1.61
C GLY A 12 -21.26 14.44 0.25
N LYS A 13 -20.25 13.67 -0.16
CA LYS A 13 -20.27 12.88 -1.39
C LYS A 13 -20.58 11.41 -1.09
N GLU A 14 -21.39 10.79 -1.95
CA GLU A 14 -21.56 9.34 -1.95
C GLU A 14 -20.48 8.70 -2.82
N THR A 15 -19.96 7.54 -2.38
CA THR A 15 -18.99 6.76 -3.13
C THR A 15 -19.67 5.57 -3.80
N ALA A 16 -19.29 5.25 -5.04
CA ALA A 16 -19.78 4.05 -5.71
C ALA A 16 -19.26 2.77 -5.03
N THR A 17 -18.05 2.84 -4.47
CA THR A 17 -17.47 1.77 -3.66
C THR A 17 -16.76 2.33 -2.42
N PRO A 18 -16.70 1.58 -1.30
CA PRO A 18 -15.99 2.01 -0.09
C PRO A 18 -14.51 2.35 -0.32
N HIS A 19 -13.88 1.75 -1.33
CA HIS A 19 -12.45 1.92 -1.62
C HIS A 19 -12.11 3.24 -2.31
N GLU A 20 -13.10 3.93 -2.89
CA GLU A 20 -12.92 5.26 -3.50
C GLU A 20 -12.60 6.35 -2.47
N ALA A 21 -13.12 6.21 -1.25
CA ALA A 21 -12.87 7.13 -0.14
C ALA A 21 -11.65 6.70 0.72
N ASN A 22 -10.73 5.94 0.16
CA ASN A 22 -9.52 5.50 0.84
C ASN A 22 -8.59 6.68 1.18
N VAL A 23 -7.79 6.52 2.23
CA VAL A 23 -6.77 7.50 2.62
C VAL A 23 -5.39 6.88 2.45
N MET A 24 -4.53 7.56 1.70
CA MET A 24 -3.12 7.22 1.59
C MET A 24 -2.24 8.31 2.17
N VAL A 25 -1.25 7.92 2.95
CA VAL A 25 -0.33 8.85 3.59
C VAL A 25 1.11 8.41 3.45
N ILE A 26 2.01 9.39 3.35
CA ILE A 26 3.45 9.21 3.62
C ILE A 26 3.75 9.70 5.03
N LEU A 27 4.38 8.82 5.80
CA LEU A 27 5.09 9.18 7.02
C LEU A 27 6.56 9.35 6.68
N GLN A 28 7.14 10.47 7.10
CA GLN A 28 8.57 10.73 6.93
C GLN A 28 9.18 11.09 8.28
N TYR A 29 10.29 10.43 8.58
CA TYR A 29 11.14 10.75 9.73
C TYR A 29 12.61 10.71 9.30
N GLY A 30 13.29 11.85 9.39
CA GLY A 30 14.62 11.96 8.79
C GLY A 30 14.60 11.63 7.30
N ALA A 31 15.44 10.70 6.88
CA ALA A 31 15.51 10.20 5.51
C ALA A 31 14.51 9.07 5.22
N MET A 32 13.99 8.39 6.26
CA MET A 32 13.09 7.24 6.11
C MET A 32 11.68 7.69 5.73
N ARG A 33 11.13 7.02 4.73
CA ARG A 33 9.76 7.25 4.23
C ARG A 33 8.96 5.95 4.27
N MET A 34 7.76 6.01 4.84
CA MET A 34 6.83 4.89 4.90
C MET A 34 5.52 5.27 4.21
N LEU A 35 5.12 4.47 3.23
CA LEU A 35 3.86 4.65 2.50
C LEU A 35 2.77 3.74 3.05
N LEU A 36 1.71 4.33 3.58
CA LEU A 36 0.53 3.66 4.09
C LEU A 36 -0.60 3.82 3.08
N THR A 37 -0.99 2.75 2.42
CA THR A 37 -1.90 2.77 1.27
C THR A 37 -3.36 2.50 1.61
N GLY A 38 -3.67 2.13 2.87
CA GLY A 38 -5.02 1.69 3.23
C GLY A 38 -5.46 0.50 2.37
N ASP A 39 -6.68 0.56 1.87
CA ASP A 39 -7.27 -0.44 0.98
C ASP A 39 -7.27 0.03 -0.50
N MET A 40 -6.25 0.79 -0.87
CA MET A 40 -6.09 1.30 -2.23
C MET A 40 -6.00 0.17 -3.26
N GLU A 41 -6.66 0.39 -4.38
CA GLU A 41 -6.68 -0.51 -5.52
C GLU A 41 -6.11 0.14 -6.79
N ALA A 42 -5.93 -0.65 -7.84
CA ALA A 42 -5.29 -0.24 -9.09
C ALA A 42 -5.82 1.05 -9.74
N PRO A 43 -7.12 1.38 -9.71
CA PRO A 43 -7.58 2.67 -10.27
C PRO A 43 -6.95 3.88 -9.58
N ALA A 44 -6.92 3.90 -8.25
CA ALA A 44 -6.32 4.99 -7.49
C ALA A 44 -4.79 5.01 -7.61
N GLU A 45 -4.13 3.84 -7.66
CA GLU A 45 -2.69 3.74 -7.94
C GLU A 45 -2.35 4.40 -9.29
N ARG A 46 -3.13 4.12 -10.34
CA ARG A 46 -2.94 4.73 -11.66
C ARG A 46 -3.15 6.24 -11.65
N GLU A 47 -4.13 6.72 -10.90
CA GLU A 47 -4.39 8.16 -10.78
C GLU A 47 -3.22 8.89 -10.14
N LEU A 48 -2.66 8.33 -9.05
CA LEU A 48 -1.48 8.89 -8.38
C LEU A 48 -0.28 8.97 -9.32
N ILE A 49 -0.03 7.91 -10.09
CA ILE A 49 1.05 7.86 -11.06
C ILE A 49 0.83 8.88 -12.18
N ALA A 50 -0.39 8.98 -12.71
CA ALA A 50 -0.74 9.92 -13.77
C ALA A 50 -0.58 11.38 -13.31
N LYS A 51 -0.85 11.67 -12.05
CA LYS A 51 -0.64 12.99 -11.43
C LYS A 51 0.82 13.23 -11.00
N GLN A 52 1.72 12.29 -11.27
CA GLN A 52 3.14 12.39 -10.92
C GLN A 52 3.39 12.65 -9.42
N VAL A 53 2.55 12.09 -8.56
CA VAL A 53 2.75 12.17 -7.11
C VAL A 53 4.05 11.46 -6.74
N ASP A 54 4.86 12.07 -5.89
CA ASP A 54 6.08 11.43 -5.37
C ASP A 54 5.68 10.32 -4.39
N LEU A 55 5.75 9.07 -4.86
CA LEU A 55 5.39 7.85 -4.14
C LEU A 55 6.60 7.13 -3.53
N ASN A 56 7.83 7.59 -3.82
CA ASN A 56 9.03 6.92 -3.35
C ASN A 56 9.00 6.73 -1.83
N ALA A 57 9.24 5.50 -1.38
CA ALA A 57 9.22 5.16 0.04
C ALA A 57 10.07 3.91 0.32
N ASP A 58 10.74 3.89 1.47
CA ASP A 58 11.58 2.76 1.91
C ASP A 58 10.72 1.58 2.38
N VAL A 59 9.61 1.87 3.04
CA VAL A 59 8.67 0.87 3.57
C VAL A 59 7.30 1.06 2.92
N LEU A 60 6.77 -0.01 2.35
CA LEU A 60 5.42 -0.04 1.77
C LEU A 60 4.48 -0.90 2.62
N LYS A 61 3.42 -0.31 3.20
CA LYS A 61 2.26 -1.11 3.59
C LYS A 61 1.50 -1.49 2.32
N VAL A 62 1.43 -2.78 2.03
CA VAL A 62 0.74 -3.33 0.85
C VAL A 62 -0.75 -2.97 0.88
N GLY A 63 -1.28 -2.52 -0.24
CA GLY A 63 -2.66 -2.10 -0.39
C GLY A 63 -3.65 -3.27 -0.22
N HIS A 64 -4.81 -2.96 0.35
CA HIS A 64 -5.95 -3.88 0.47
C HIS A 64 -5.55 -5.28 0.95
N HIS A 65 -4.71 -5.34 1.98
CA HIS A 65 -4.23 -6.58 2.62
C HIS A 65 -3.57 -7.59 1.66
N GLY A 66 -3.10 -7.13 0.51
CA GLY A 66 -2.55 -7.99 -0.55
C GLY A 66 -3.61 -8.58 -1.48
N SER A 67 -4.71 -7.85 -1.71
CA SER A 67 -5.69 -8.18 -2.75
C SER A 67 -5.03 -8.19 -4.14
N ARG A 68 -5.49 -9.09 -5.02
CA ARG A 68 -5.03 -9.14 -6.42
C ARG A 68 -5.26 -7.84 -7.19
N THR A 69 -6.19 -7.00 -6.73
CA THR A 69 -6.57 -5.73 -7.36
C THR A 69 -5.71 -4.55 -6.94
N SER A 70 -4.75 -4.79 -6.03
CA SER A 70 -3.86 -3.77 -5.49
C SER A 70 -2.39 -4.03 -5.78
N THR A 71 -1.54 -3.07 -5.47
CA THR A 71 -0.08 -3.17 -5.49
C THR A 71 0.43 -3.64 -6.86
N THR A 72 0.03 -2.90 -7.90
CA THR A 72 0.37 -3.20 -9.29
C THR A 72 1.87 -3.05 -9.55
N GLU A 73 2.36 -3.66 -10.65
CA GLU A 73 3.77 -3.50 -11.05
C GLU A 73 4.15 -2.04 -11.30
N GLN A 74 3.24 -1.28 -11.91
CA GLN A 74 3.47 0.16 -12.15
C GLN A 74 3.60 0.91 -10.82
N PHE A 75 2.77 0.56 -9.84
CA PHE A 75 2.83 1.15 -8.51
C PHE A 75 4.13 0.79 -7.80
N LEU A 76 4.55 -0.48 -7.83
CA LEU A 76 5.83 -0.91 -7.25
C LEU A 76 7.03 -0.20 -7.88
N ARG A 77 7.00 0.03 -9.20
CA ARG A 77 8.05 0.81 -9.90
C ARG A 77 8.08 2.27 -9.46
N ALA A 78 6.94 2.85 -9.13
CA ALA A 78 6.87 4.23 -8.65
C ALA A 78 7.29 4.37 -7.18
N VAL A 79 6.95 3.37 -6.34
CA VAL A 79 7.28 3.38 -4.90
C VAL A 79 8.73 2.98 -4.66
N THR A 80 9.26 2.00 -5.36
CA THR A 80 10.61 1.42 -5.21
C THR A 80 10.96 1.04 -3.76
N PRO A 81 10.10 0.28 -3.04
CA PRO A 81 10.30 0.03 -1.64
C PRO A 81 11.44 -0.96 -1.37
N GLN A 82 12.14 -0.77 -0.27
CA GLN A 82 13.16 -1.71 0.22
C GLN A 82 12.53 -2.91 0.95
N VAL A 83 11.35 -2.70 1.54
CA VAL A 83 10.59 -3.74 2.24
C VAL A 83 9.09 -3.48 2.16
N ALA A 84 8.31 -4.54 2.10
CA ALA A 84 6.85 -4.47 2.14
C ALA A 84 6.29 -5.09 3.43
N VAL A 85 5.22 -4.51 3.95
CA VAL A 85 4.48 -5.04 5.10
C VAL A 85 3.05 -5.34 4.67
N ILE A 86 2.60 -6.56 4.91
CA ILE A 86 1.25 -7.02 4.61
C ILE A 86 0.50 -7.21 5.92
N GLN A 87 -0.42 -6.31 6.21
CA GLN A 87 -1.30 -6.40 7.36
C GLN A 87 -2.50 -7.29 6.99
N VAL A 88 -2.57 -8.47 7.56
CA VAL A 88 -3.61 -9.46 7.24
C VAL A 88 -3.87 -10.38 8.42
N GLY A 89 -5.12 -10.79 8.60
CA GLY A 89 -5.49 -11.73 9.66
C GLY A 89 -5.26 -13.19 9.26
N ALA A 90 -4.80 -14.02 10.21
CA ALA A 90 -4.52 -15.44 9.99
C ALA A 90 -5.75 -16.26 9.50
N ARG A 91 -6.96 -15.81 9.83
CA ARG A 91 -8.22 -16.47 9.45
C ARG A 91 -9.09 -15.57 8.56
N ASN A 92 -8.47 -14.89 7.58
CA ASN A 92 -9.23 -14.02 6.69
C ASN A 92 -9.97 -14.83 5.62
N ARG A 93 -11.26 -14.56 5.44
CA ARG A 93 -12.13 -15.24 4.46
C ARG A 93 -11.81 -14.89 3.01
N TYR A 94 -11.08 -13.82 2.77
CA TYR A 94 -10.72 -13.34 1.43
C TYR A 94 -9.49 -14.04 0.86
N ARG A 95 -8.81 -14.86 1.66
CA ARG A 95 -7.55 -15.54 1.30
C ARG A 95 -6.44 -14.56 0.87
N HIS A 96 -6.40 -13.40 1.52
CA HIS A 96 -5.30 -12.47 1.35
C HIS A 96 -4.10 -12.88 2.22
N PRO A 97 -2.87 -12.52 1.82
CA PRO A 97 -2.49 -11.96 0.52
C PRO A 97 -2.65 -13.01 -0.59
N THR A 98 -3.03 -12.55 -1.77
CA THR A 98 -3.16 -13.44 -2.93
C THR A 98 -1.79 -13.85 -3.47
N PRO A 99 -1.65 -15.08 -4.04
CA PRO A 99 -0.38 -15.51 -4.64
C PRO A 99 0.15 -14.52 -5.67
N SER A 100 -0.72 -13.90 -6.47
CA SER A 100 -0.31 -12.93 -7.49
C SER A 100 0.40 -11.69 -6.93
N VAL A 101 0.05 -11.24 -5.72
CA VAL A 101 0.76 -10.12 -5.07
C VAL A 101 2.10 -10.59 -4.53
N LEU A 102 2.16 -11.77 -3.91
CA LEU A 102 3.42 -12.32 -3.40
C LEU A 102 4.42 -12.59 -4.52
N ASP A 103 3.96 -13.18 -5.64
CA ASP A 103 4.79 -13.42 -6.83
C ASP A 103 5.31 -12.10 -7.43
N ARG A 104 4.49 -11.06 -7.39
CA ARG A 104 4.86 -9.72 -7.86
C ARG A 104 5.96 -9.12 -7.00
N LEU A 105 5.81 -9.16 -5.66
CA LEU A 105 6.86 -8.70 -4.74
C LEU A 105 8.16 -9.49 -4.94
N ALA A 106 8.07 -10.81 -5.11
CA ALA A 106 9.23 -11.66 -5.37
C ALA A 106 9.94 -11.29 -6.68
N ARG A 107 9.20 -11.07 -7.78
CA ARG A 107 9.77 -10.64 -9.08
C ARG A 107 10.49 -9.30 -9.00
N PHE A 108 10.05 -8.41 -8.12
CA PHE A 108 10.70 -7.13 -7.87
C PHE A 108 11.82 -7.22 -6.80
N ALA A 109 12.11 -8.41 -6.31
CA ALA A 109 13.09 -8.66 -5.24
C ALA A 109 12.80 -7.84 -3.97
N ILE A 110 11.54 -7.59 -3.66
CA ILE A 110 11.10 -6.85 -2.47
C ILE A 110 10.83 -7.86 -1.34
N PRO A 111 11.63 -7.89 -0.29
CA PRO A 111 11.34 -8.70 0.89
C PRO A 111 10.05 -8.22 1.56
N TYR A 112 9.28 -9.14 2.14
CA TYR A 112 8.04 -8.78 2.81
C TYR A 112 7.83 -9.53 4.12
N TYR A 113 7.10 -8.90 5.02
CA TYR A 113 6.63 -9.46 6.28
C TYR A 113 5.10 -9.44 6.32
N ARG A 114 4.50 -10.46 6.95
CA ARG A 114 3.06 -10.63 7.04
C ARG A 114 2.64 -10.77 8.49
N THR A 115 1.60 -10.04 8.92
CA THR A 115 1.14 -10.11 10.31
C THR A 115 0.52 -11.46 10.67
N ASP A 116 -0.01 -12.22 9.71
CA ASP A 116 -0.58 -13.56 9.93
C ASP A 116 0.47 -14.66 10.16
N THR A 117 1.71 -14.47 9.69
CA THR A 117 2.80 -15.43 9.83
C THR A 117 3.92 -14.95 10.74
N ASN A 118 4.19 -13.66 10.77
CA ASN A 118 5.28 -13.05 11.55
C ASN A 118 4.81 -12.40 12.86
N GLY A 119 3.49 -12.31 13.09
CA GLY A 119 2.95 -11.60 14.25
C GLY A 119 3.07 -10.08 14.13
N THR A 120 3.34 -9.41 15.23
CA THR A 120 3.52 -7.95 15.24
C THR A 120 4.78 -7.55 14.49
N ILE A 121 4.62 -6.60 13.57
CA ILE A 121 5.73 -6.03 12.81
C ILE A 121 5.99 -4.62 13.35
N VAL A 122 7.22 -4.38 13.75
CA VAL A 122 7.67 -3.06 14.24
C VAL A 122 8.64 -2.49 13.21
N VAL A 123 8.43 -1.25 12.83
CA VAL A 123 9.35 -0.49 11.98
C VAL A 123 9.98 0.58 12.85
N GLU A 124 11.29 0.53 12.97
CA GLU A 124 12.08 1.48 13.75
C GLU A 124 12.98 2.29 12.82
N SER A 125 13.14 3.57 13.12
CA SER A 125 14.03 4.49 12.40
C SER A 125 14.79 5.35 13.39
N ASP A 126 16.06 5.50 13.13
CA ASP A 126 16.96 6.36 13.91
C ASP A 126 16.74 7.85 13.61
#